data_8b30485b87641ddf4197e7ce63da093e
#
_entry.id   8b30485b87641ddf4197e7ce63da093e
#
_cell.length_a   1.000
_cell.length_b   1.000
_cell.length_c   1.000
_cell.angle_alpha   90.00
_cell.angle_beta   90.00
_cell.angle_gamma   90.00
#
_symmetry.space_group_name_H-M   'P 1'
#
loop_
_entity.id
_entity.type
_entity.pdbx_description
1 polymer ?
#
loop_
_entity_poly.entity_id
_entity_poly.type
_entity_poly.pdbx_seq_one_letter_code
_entity_poly.pdbx_strand_id
1 'polypeptide(L)'
;DNTEEVNADRITARLDWNINDRHKLSLSNRYTKGERLNTSTSSANTINFYNNGFQFPTTTNSTSAELKSLVGKNASNKMLVTFTDVTDDRSPLGQNFPRVRINDGSGAIVFGPDNSSTVNLLTQKNWSFYDEFKVTLGKHALKFGVDYEYNDVYNAFIQNTFGNYTYANLNDFLTNARPQGYQLGFSQIDNGKGDATDAAAKFK
;
A
#
# COMPACT_ATOMS: atom_id res chain seq x y z
N ASP A 1 12.66 -14.07 -20.86
CA ASP A 1 12.53 -14.49 -19.45
C ASP A 1 11.98 -13.33 -18.64
N ASN A 2 10.74 -13.45 -18.23
CA ASN A 2 10.13 -12.50 -17.31
C ASN A 2 10.41 -13.01 -15.89
N THR A 3 11.50 -12.57 -15.30
CA THR A 3 11.82 -12.89 -13.90
C THR A 3 11.03 -11.95 -12.99
N GLU A 4 10.15 -12.49 -12.15
CA GLU A 4 9.59 -11.71 -11.05
C GLU A 4 10.69 -11.50 -9.99
N GLU A 5 10.95 -10.26 -9.68
CA GLU A 5 11.96 -9.89 -8.69
C GLU A 5 11.27 -9.28 -7.47
N VAL A 6 11.65 -9.78 -6.29
CA VAL A 6 11.17 -9.24 -5.00
C VAL A 6 12.38 -8.89 -4.17
N ASN A 7 12.54 -7.61 -3.90
CA ASN A 7 13.59 -7.08 -3.02
C ASN A 7 12.96 -6.53 -1.75
N ALA A 8 13.58 -6.77 -0.60
CA ALA A 8 13.11 -6.21 0.66
C ALA A 8 14.28 -5.90 1.60
N ASP A 9 14.34 -4.65 2.04
CA ASP A 9 15.24 -4.18 3.07
C ASP A 9 14.48 -4.01 4.38
N ARG A 10 15.08 -4.46 5.49
CA ARG A 10 14.50 -4.29 6.82
C ARG A 10 15.55 -3.85 7.81
N ILE A 11 15.26 -2.74 8.49
CA ILE A 11 16.09 -2.21 9.57
C ILE A 11 15.24 -2.19 10.84
N THR A 12 15.79 -2.68 11.93
CA THR A 12 15.14 -2.62 13.25
C THR A 12 16.12 -2.07 14.26
N ALA A 13 15.70 -1.09 15.04
CA ALA A 13 16.45 -0.53 16.16
C ALA A 13 15.59 -0.63 17.42
N ARG A 14 16.25 -0.94 18.55
CA ARG A 14 15.61 -0.98 19.86
C ARG A 14 16.53 -0.43 20.93
N LEU A 15 15.96 0.37 21.84
CA LEU A 15 16.61 0.90 23.03
C LEU A 15 15.76 0.55 24.24
N ASP A 16 16.35 -0.12 25.21
CA ASP A 16 15.75 -0.41 26.50
C ASP A 16 16.46 0.43 27.58
N TRP A 17 15.68 1.23 28.32
CA TRP A 17 16.18 2.09 29.37
C TRP A 17 15.50 1.77 30.70
N ASN A 18 16.27 1.31 31.67
CA ASN A 18 15.84 1.18 33.05
C ASN A 18 15.95 2.56 33.71
N ILE A 19 14.85 3.32 33.74
CA ILE A 19 14.79 4.67 34.33
C ILE A 19 15.12 4.57 35.84
N ASN A 20 14.58 3.55 36.49
CA ASN A 20 14.86 3.14 37.86
C ASN A 20 14.37 1.69 38.08
N ASP A 21 14.43 1.18 39.31
CA ASP A 21 14.02 -0.18 39.67
C ASP A 21 12.54 -0.49 39.39
N ARG A 22 11.72 0.52 39.18
CA ARG A 22 10.26 0.38 38.99
C ARG A 22 9.80 0.73 37.60
N HIS A 23 10.58 1.46 36.82
CA HIS A 23 10.17 1.98 35.54
C HIS A 23 11.17 1.59 34.45
N LYS A 24 10.66 0.91 33.43
CA LYS A 24 11.42 0.53 32.24
C LYS A 24 10.74 1.09 31.00
N LEU A 25 11.49 1.87 30.21
CA LEU A 25 11.08 2.37 28.90
C LEU A 25 11.76 1.55 27.81
N SER A 26 10.99 1.10 26.82
CA SER A 26 11.51 0.48 25.60
C SER A 26 11.05 1.29 24.41
N LEU A 27 12.00 1.74 23.60
CA LEU A 27 11.74 2.42 22.32
C LEU A 27 12.16 1.48 21.20
N SER A 28 11.32 1.33 20.19
CA SER A 28 11.67 0.54 19.02
C SER A 28 11.19 1.21 17.73
N ASN A 29 11.99 1.05 16.68
CA ASN A 29 11.64 1.44 15.33
C ASN A 29 11.90 0.27 14.39
N ARG A 30 10.99 0.07 13.46
CA ARG A 30 11.13 -0.87 12.35
C ARG A 30 10.83 -0.15 11.06
N TYR A 31 11.80 -0.12 10.18
CA TYR A 31 11.65 0.35 8.81
C TYR A 31 11.73 -0.87 7.87
N THR A 32 10.77 -0.98 6.97
CA THR A 32 10.77 -1.99 5.91
C THR A 32 10.49 -1.29 4.59
N LYS A 33 11.33 -1.53 3.60
CA LYS A 33 11.10 -1.13 2.21
C LYS A 33 11.11 -2.41 1.37
N GLY A 34 10.02 -2.65 0.66
CA GLY A 34 9.87 -3.74 -0.29
C GLY A 34 9.64 -3.20 -1.69
N GLU A 35 10.07 -3.94 -2.69
CA GLU A 35 9.77 -3.68 -4.08
C GLU A 35 9.52 -4.99 -4.79
N ARG A 36 8.41 -5.08 -5.49
CA ARG A 36 8.08 -6.22 -6.33
C ARG A 36 7.85 -5.76 -7.76
N LEU A 37 8.60 -6.36 -8.67
CA LEU A 37 8.38 -6.22 -10.10
C LEU A 37 7.37 -7.27 -10.56
N ASN A 38 6.19 -6.82 -10.97
CA ASN A 38 5.21 -7.65 -11.67
C ASN A 38 5.39 -7.49 -13.17
N THR A 39 6.00 -8.45 -13.78
CA THR A 39 6.11 -8.49 -15.24
C THR A 39 4.82 -9.04 -15.83
N SER A 40 4.39 -8.45 -16.92
CA SER A 40 3.22 -8.96 -17.65
C SER A 40 3.60 -10.26 -18.36
N THR A 41 2.98 -11.36 -17.95
CA THR A 41 3.27 -12.69 -18.51
C THR A 41 2.35 -12.99 -19.70
N SER A 42 2.93 -13.46 -20.81
CA SER A 42 2.18 -13.97 -21.93
C SER A 42 1.59 -15.35 -21.63
N SER A 43 0.46 -15.66 -22.22
CA SER A 43 -0.22 -16.97 -22.15
C SER A 43 -0.30 -17.63 -23.51
N ALA A 44 -0.90 -18.82 -23.59
CA ALA A 44 -1.14 -19.50 -24.87
C ALA A 44 -1.92 -18.64 -25.89
N ASN A 45 -2.79 -17.75 -25.38
CA ASN A 45 -3.71 -16.97 -26.21
C ASN A 45 -3.47 -15.45 -26.10
N THR A 46 -2.46 -14.99 -25.35
CA THR A 46 -2.24 -13.55 -25.18
C THR A 46 -0.75 -13.26 -25.16
N ILE A 47 -0.31 -12.37 -26.05
CA ILE A 47 1.03 -11.79 -26.03
C ILE A 47 0.95 -10.51 -25.23
N ASN A 48 1.59 -10.48 -24.07
CA ASN A 48 1.74 -9.29 -23.24
C ASN A 48 3.14 -8.72 -23.41
N PHE A 49 3.22 -7.43 -23.72
CA PHE A 49 4.49 -6.72 -23.76
C PHE A 49 4.93 -6.38 -22.34
N TYR A 50 6.23 -6.28 -22.13
CA TYR A 50 6.85 -5.96 -20.85
C TYR A 50 6.30 -4.67 -20.20
N ASN A 51 6.00 -3.66 -21.03
CA ASN A 51 5.47 -2.38 -20.56
C ASN A 51 4.02 -2.45 -20.02
N ASN A 52 3.35 -3.61 -20.13
CA ASN A 52 2.07 -3.86 -19.44
C ASN A 52 2.25 -4.41 -18.00
N GLY A 53 3.49 -4.46 -17.51
CA GLY A 53 3.79 -4.75 -16.12
C GLY A 53 3.77 -3.51 -15.23
N PHE A 54 4.06 -3.69 -13.94
CA PHE A 54 4.15 -2.61 -12.96
C PHE A 54 5.15 -2.94 -11.85
N GLN A 55 5.69 -1.91 -11.23
CA GLN A 55 6.41 -1.98 -9.97
C GLN A 55 5.45 -1.74 -8.82
N PHE A 56 5.71 -2.41 -7.70
CA PHE A 56 4.93 -2.24 -6.48
C PHE A 56 5.86 -2.00 -5.28
N PRO A 57 6.37 -0.76 -5.13
CA PRO A 57 7.10 -0.38 -3.95
C PRO A 57 6.16 -0.24 -2.75
N THR A 58 6.58 -0.81 -1.63
CA THR A 58 5.90 -0.72 -0.33
C THR A 58 6.89 -0.22 0.71
N THR A 59 6.50 0.78 1.49
CA THR A 59 7.29 1.28 2.61
C THR A 59 6.46 1.24 3.88
N THR A 60 7.02 0.68 4.95
CA THR A 60 6.42 0.68 6.28
C THR A 60 7.43 1.20 7.29
N ASN A 61 7.03 2.22 8.05
CA ASN A 61 7.80 2.73 9.18
C ASN A 61 6.96 2.67 10.44
N SER A 62 7.38 1.85 11.41
CA SER A 62 6.65 1.67 12.66
C SER A 62 7.54 2.00 13.85
N THR A 63 7.10 2.94 14.67
CA THR A 63 7.79 3.35 15.91
C THR A 63 6.90 3.06 17.09
N SER A 64 7.45 2.47 18.15
CA SER A 64 6.71 2.24 19.39
C SER A 64 7.49 2.65 20.63
N ALA A 65 6.74 3.07 21.65
CA ALA A 65 7.23 3.36 22.99
C ALA A 65 6.41 2.56 24.00
N GLU A 66 7.07 1.68 24.75
CA GLU A 66 6.47 0.87 25.82
C GLU A 66 7.03 1.30 27.17
N LEU A 67 6.16 1.71 28.09
CA LEU A 67 6.51 1.97 29.49
C LEU A 67 5.92 0.89 30.38
N LYS A 68 6.77 0.17 31.10
CA LYS A 68 6.38 -0.76 32.16
C LYS A 68 6.70 -0.14 33.51
N SER A 69 5.72 -0.16 34.42
CA SER A 69 5.82 0.44 35.72
C SER A 69 5.35 -0.50 36.81
N LEU A 70 6.12 -0.64 37.87
CA LEU A 70 5.68 -1.27 39.13
C LEU A 70 5.07 -0.20 40.01
N VAL A 71 3.83 -0.40 40.41
CA VAL A 71 3.03 0.54 41.23
C VAL A 71 2.84 -0.06 42.61
N GLY A 72 3.55 0.49 43.61
CA GLY A 72 3.56 -0.10 44.94
C GLY A 72 4.20 -1.47 44.99
N LYS A 73 3.59 -2.41 45.74
CA LYS A 73 4.10 -3.78 45.93
C LYS A 73 3.31 -4.84 45.15
N ASN A 74 2.10 -4.50 44.74
CA ASN A 74 1.13 -5.48 44.20
C ASN A 74 0.46 -5.04 42.92
N ALA A 75 0.90 -3.97 42.31
CA ALA A 75 0.34 -3.49 41.03
C ALA A 75 1.41 -3.21 39.99
N SER A 76 1.02 -3.29 38.73
CA SER A 76 1.85 -2.92 37.58
C SER A 76 0.99 -2.27 36.49
N ASN A 77 1.62 -1.39 35.74
CA ASN A 77 1.03 -0.80 34.54
C ASN A 77 1.94 -1.04 33.34
N LYS A 78 1.32 -1.24 32.20
CA LYS A 78 1.98 -1.33 30.88
C LYS A 78 1.26 -0.38 29.94
N MET A 79 1.95 0.64 29.48
CA MET A 79 1.50 1.56 28.44
C MET A 79 2.30 1.31 27.18
N LEU A 80 1.64 1.28 26.03
CA LEU A 80 2.26 1.16 24.72
C LEU A 80 1.62 2.16 23.76
N VAL A 81 2.46 2.94 23.09
CA VAL A 81 2.05 3.82 22.01
C VAL A 81 2.80 3.38 20.76
N THR A 82 2.07 3.21 19.66
CA THR A 82 2.66 2.85 18.38
C THR A 82 2.17 3.81 17.30
N PHE A 83 3.09 4.28 16.47
CA PHE A 83 2.81 5.00 15.23
C PHE A 83 3.33 4.19 14.07
N THR A 84 2.47 3.93 13.08
CA THR A 84 2.83 3.23 11.85
C THR A 84 2.43 4.07 10.65
N ASP A 85 3.38 4.28 9.74
CA ASP A 85 3.19 4.93 8.45
C ASP A 85 3.46 3.90 7.34
N VAL A 86 2.48 3.70 6.46
CA VAL A 86 2.54 2.77 5.33
C VAL A 86 2.30 3.53 4.05
N THR A 87 3.11 3.25 3.04
CA THR A 87 2.92 3.74 1.67
C THR A 87 3.06 2.58 0.70
N ASP A 88 2.03 2.34 -0.08
CA ASP A 88 1.98 1.41 -1.19
C ASP A 88 1.69 2.21 -2.46
N ASP A 89 2.65 2.25 -3.38
CA ASP A 89 2.56 3.05 -4.61
C ASP A 89 2.83 2.17 -5.83
N ARG A 90 1.79 1.88 -6.58
CA ARG A 90 1.95 1.16 -7.85
C ARG A 90 2.40 2.11 -8.94
N SER A 91 3.44 1.72 -9.66
CA SER A 91 3.98 2.45 -10.81
C SER A 91 3.97 1.56 -12.06
N PRO A 92 3.26 1.93 -13.14
CA PRO A 92 3.29 1.16 -14.37
C PRO A 92 4.68 1.23 -15.02
N LEU A 93 5.12 0.16 -15.66
CA LEU A 93 6.36 0.14 -16.44
C LEU A 93 6.24 0.90 -17.76
N GLY A 94 5.01 1.05 -18.28
CA GLY A 94 4.72 1.88 -19.43
C GLY A 94 4.79 3.38 -19.08
N GLN A 95 5.09 4.20 -20.09
CA GLN A 95 5.02 5.67 -19.94
C GLN A 95 3.56 6.16 -20.04
N ASN A 96 3.33 7.48 -19.93
CA ASN A 96 2.02 8.13 -20.09
C ASN A 96 1.48 7.96 -21.53
N PHE A 97 1.02 6.77 -21.80
CA PHE A 97 0.62 6.28 -23.10
C PHE A 97 -0.59 5.35 -22.92
N PRO A 98 -1.57 5.34 -23.81
CA PRO A 98 -2.73 4.48 -23.66
C PRO A 98 -2.36 2.99 -23.70
N ARG A 99 -3.04 2.19 -22.89
CA ARG A 99 -3.01 0.73 -23.06
C ARG A 99 -3.77 0.35 -24.33
N VAL A 100 -3.22 -0.58 -25.08
CA VAL A 100 -3.84 -1.11 -26.30
C VAL A 100 -3.99 -2.62 -26.21
N ARG A 101 -5.19 -3.10 -26.49
CA ARG A 101 -5.50 -4.51 -26.70
C ARG A 101 -5.95 -4.72 -28.14
N ILE A 102 -5.30 -5.60 -28.84
CA ILE A 102 -5.67 -6.02 -30.20
C ILE A 102 -6.12 -7.47 -30.12
N ASN A 103 -7.37 -7.75 -30.47
CA ASN A 103 -7.84 -9.12 -30.58
C ASN A 103 -7.34 -9.72 -31.90
N ASP A 104 -7.05 -11.03 -31.93
CA ASP A 104 -6.63 -11.75 -33.11
C ASP A 104 -7.17 -13.19 -33.04
N GLY A 105 -8.28 -13.41 -33.68
CA GLY A 105 -8.99 -14.69 -33.59
C GLY A 105 -9.37 -15.02 -32.14
N SER A 106 -8.81 -16.13 -31.61
CA SER A 106 -8.98 -16.54 -30.22
C SER A 106 -7.92 -15.94 -29.29
N GLY A 107 -6.98 -15.15 -29.83
CA GLY A 107 -5.87 -14.54 -29.08
C GLY A 107 -5.97 -13.05 -28.94
N ALA A 108 -4.96 -12.47 -28.29
CA ALA A 108 -4.81 -11.03 -28.17
C ALA A 108 -3.34 -10.59 -28.03
N ILE A 109 -3.06 -9.37 -28.46
CA ILE A 109 -1.80 -8.67 -28.22
C ILE A 109 -2.11 -7.49 -27.30
N VAL A 110 -1.33 -7.32 -26.21
CA VAL A 110 -1.53 -6.28 -25.22
C VAL A 110 -0.22 -5.54 -24.97
N PHE A 111 -0.25 -4.22 -25.05
CA PHE A 111 0.88 -3.35 -24.74
C PHE A 111 0.41 -2.02 -24.16
N GLY A 112 1.35 -1.21 -23.66
CA GLY A 112 1.06 -0.02 -22.89
C GLY A 112 0.97 -0.32 -21.38
N PRO A 113 0.80 0.68 -20.52
CA PRO A 113 0.83 0.53 -19.07
C PRO A 113 -0.27 -0.38 -18.54
N ASP A 114 -0.01 -1.05 -17.44
CA ASP A 114 -1.08 -1.74 -16.70
C ASP A 114 -2.18 -0.75 -16.31
N ASN A 115 -3.40 -1.08 -16.70
CA ASN A 115 -4.54 -0.16 -16.58
C ASN A 115 -4.99 0.10 -15.12
N SER A 116 -4.59 -0.75 -14.19
CA SER A 116 -4.93 -0.62 -12.77
C SER A 116 -3.82 0.03 -11.94
N SER A 117 -2.67 0.34 -12.56
CA SER A 117 -1.51 0.92 -11.91
C SER A 117 -1.24 2.37 -12.31
N THR A 118 -2.06 2.95 -13.19
CA THR A 118 -1.88 4.33 -13.68
C THR A 118 -2.12 5.36 -12.58
N VAL A 119 -3.07 5.11 -11.68
CA VAL A 119 -3.26 5.80 -10.39
C VAL A 119 -3.61 4.75 -9.36
N ASN A 120 -2.67 4.41 -8.48
CA ASN A 120 -2.89 3.41 -7.44
C ASN A 120 -1.92 3.66 -6.28
N LEU A 121 -2.33 4.55 -5.36
CA LEU A 121 -1.56 4.96 -4.19
C LEU A 121 -2.38 4.76 -2.94
N LEU A 122 -1.86 3.99 -2.00
CA LEU A 122 -2.41 3.87 -0.65
C LEU A 122 -1.40 4.43 0.35
N THR A 123 -1.84 5.37 1.18
CA THR A 123 -1.09 5.75 2.38
C THR A 123 -1.94 5.57 3.61
N GLN A 124 -1.33 5.06 4.68
CA GLN A 124 -2.01 4.83 5.96
C GLN A 124 -1.14 5.34 7.09
N LYS A 125 -1.73 6.12 7.99
CA LYS A 125 -1.12 6.53 9.26
C LYS A 125 -1.98 6.01 10.38
N ASN A 126 -1.39 5.11 11.18
CA ASN A 126 -2.06 4.48 12.30
C ASN A 126 -1.39 4.90 13.61
N TRP A 127 -2.19 5.38 14.54
CA TRP A 127 -1.84 5.57 15.93
C TRP A 127 -2.57 4.54 16.78
N SER A 128 -1.82 3.75 17.54
CA SER A 128 -2.36 2.79 18.49
C SER A 128 -1.91 3.18 19.90
N PHE A 129 -2.84 3.22 20.83
CA PHE A 129 -2.63 3.44 22.25
C PHE A 129 -3.21 2.28 23.03
N TYR A 130 -2.37 1.62 23.81
CA TYR A 130 -2.74 0.52 24.68
C TYR A 130 -2.28 0.82 26.11
N ASP A 131 -3.17 0.68 27.10
CA ASP A 131 -2.84 0.73 28.51
C ASP A 131 -3.45 -0.44 29.26
N GLU A 132 -2.65 -1.07 30.13
CA GLU A 132 -3.05 -2.19 30.95
C GLU A 132 -2.55 -2.00 32.37
N PHE A 133 -3.50 -2.00 33.33
CA PHE A 133 -3.22 -1.96 34.75
C PHE A 133 -3.61 -3.28 35.41
N LYS A 134 -2.68 -3.89 36.13
CA LYS A 134 -2.87 -5.12 36.90
C LYS A 134 -2.68 -4.85 38.37
N VAL A 135 -3.54 -5.41 39.22
CA VAL A 135 -3.42 -5.34 40.68
C VAL A 135 -3.82 -6.66 41.32
N THR A 136 -3.05 -7.07 42.32
CA THR A 136 -3.34 -8.23 43.18
C THR A 136 -3.84 -7.75 44.54
N LEU A 137 -5.07 -8.12 44.89
CA LEU A 137 -5.74 -7.77 46.15
C LEU A 137 -6.07 -9.06 46.90
N GLY A 138 -5.21 -9.47 47.79
CA GLY A 138 -5.34 -10.73 48.53
C GLY A 138 -5.31 -11.93 47.54
N LYS A 139 -6.44 -12.63 47.40
CA LYS A 139 -6.57 -13.78 46.47
C LYS A 139 -7.08 -13.39 45.06
N HIS A 140 -7.36 -12.12 44.83
CA HIS A 140 -7.92 -11.62 43.60
C HIS A 140 -6.82 -10.96 42.73
N ALA A 141 -6.71 -11.37 41.50
CA ALA A 141 -5.91 -10.69 40.47
C ALA A 141 -6.86 -9.97 39.51
N LEU A 142 -6.80 -8.65 39.49
CA LEU A 142 -7.64 -7.80 38.64
C LEU A 142 -6.81 -7.19 37.52
N LYS A 143 -7.43 -7.04 36.35
CA LYS A 143 -6.84 -6.46 35.16
C LYS A 143 -7.83 -5.48 34.54
N PHE A 144 -7.37 -4.27 34.26
CA PHE A 144 -8.10 -3.21 33.57
C PHE A 144 -7.27 -2.75 32.39
N GLY A 145 -7.91 -2.29 31.33
CA GLY A 145 -7.17 -1.77 30.20
C GLY A 145 -8.05 -1.05 29.21
N VAL A 146 -7.41 -0.30 28.35
CA VAL A 146 -7.98 0.38 27.19
C VAL A 146 -7.09 0.13 25.98
N ASP A 147 -7.72 -0.04 24.83
CA ASP A 147 -7.08 -0.10 23.52
C ASP A 147 -7.81 0.85 22.59
N TYR A 148 -7.06 1.75 21.97
CA TYR A 148 -7.61 2.77 21.07
C TYR A 148 -6.74 2.86 19.83
N GLU A 149 -7.37 2.84 18.66
CA GLU A 149 -6.72 3.03 17.37
C GLU A 149 -7.33 4.22 16.61
N TYR A 150 -6.45 5.01 16.01
CA TYR A 150 -6.81 6.06 15.07
C TYR A 150 -6.10 5.80 13.74
N ASN A 151 -6.89 5.67 12.68
CA ASN A 151 -6.40 5.45 11.33
C ASN A 151 -6.73 6.64 10.43
N ASP A 152 -5.73 7.15 9.73
CA ASP A 152 -5.89 8.11 8.63
C ASP A 152 -5.45 7.41 7.34
N VAL A 153 -6.39 7.19 6.43
CA VAL A 153 -6.19 6.42 5.20
C VAL A 153 -6.50 7.29 4.00
N TYR A 154 -5.54 7.37 3.10
CA TYR A 154 -5.70 7.96 1.78
C TYR A 154 -5.53 6.86 0.72
N ASN A 155 -6.55 6.66 -0.11
CA ASN A 155 -6.54 5.67 -1.18
C ASN A 155 -6.93 6.34 -2.51
N ALA A 156 -5.96 6.47 -3.40
CA ALA A 156 -6.17 6.92 -4.77
C ALA A 156 -6.15 5.70 -5.70
N PHE A 157 -7.30 5.41 -6.32
CA PHE A 157 -7.40 4.34 -7.29
C PHE A 157 -8.30 4.74 -8.45
N ILE A 158 -7.68 4.94 -9.62
CA ILE A 158 -8.39 5.23 -10.86
C ILE A 158 -7.78 4.38 -11.97
N GLN A 159 -8.60 3.54 -12.58
CA GLN A 159 -8.18 2.72 -13.71
C GLN A 159 -8.22 3.51 -15.01
N ASN A 160 -7.39 3.10 -15.97
CA ASN A 160 -7.42 3.60 -17.35
C ASN A 160 -7.18 5.12 -17.50
N THR A 161 -6.44 5.78 -16.61
CA THR A 161 -6.25 7.24 -16.66
C THR A 161 -5.51 7.71 -17.90
N PHE A 162 -4.73 6.83 -18.55
CA PHE A 162 -4.07 7.12 -19.83
C PHE A 162 -4.87 6.66 -21.04
N GLY A 163 -6.07 6.11 -20.82
CA GLY A 163 -6.92 5.49 -21.84
C GLY A 163 -6.60 4.01 -22.07
N ASN A 164 -7.60 3.29 -22.53
CA ASN A 164 -7.49 1.88 -22.89
C ASN A 164 -8.27 1.63 -24.18
N TYR A 165 -7.58 1.29 -25.24
CA TYR A 165 -8.15 0.99 -26.56
C TYR A 165 -8.26 -0.50 -26.77
N THR A 166 -9.36 -0.95 -27.37
CA THR A 166 -9.54 -2.34 -27.83
C THR A 166 -9.87 -2.33 -29.30
N TYR A 167 -9.07 -3.03 -30.11
CA TYR A 167 -9.30 -3.24 -31.54
C TYR A 167 -9.82 -4.65 -31.81
N ALA A 168 -10.72 -4.78 -32.80
CA ALA A 168 -11.34 -6.05 -33.13
C ALA A 168 -10.35 -7.04 -33.79
N ASN A 169 -9.33 -6.51 -34.50
CA ASN A 169 -8.30 -7.29 -35.14
C ASN A 169 -7.05 -6.43 -35.42
N LEU A 170 -5.97 -7.08 -35.84
CA LEU A 170 -4.69 -6.42 -36.11
C LEU A 170 -4.80 -5.43 -37.31
N ASN A 171 -5.57 -5.76 -38.33
CA ASN A 171 -5.73 -4.87 -39.49
C ASN A 171 -6.37 -3.53 -39.09
N ASP A 172 -7.39 -3.54 -38.25
CA ASP A 172 -8.03 -2.32 -37.75
C ASP A 172 -7.03 -1.43 -37.01
N PHE A 173 -6.14 -2.01 -36.22
CA PHE A 173 -5.08 -1.26 -35.55
C PHE A 173 -4.09 -0.67 -36.58
N LEU A 174 -3.60 -1.46 -37.52
CA LEU A 174 -2.59 -1.02 -38.51
C LEU A 174 -3.12 0.05 -39.48
N THR A 175 -4.41 0.03 -39.79
CA THR A 175 -5.06 1.01 -40.66
C THR A 175 -5.63 2.21 -39.93
N ASN A 176 -5.39 2.30 -38.61
CA ASN A 176 -5.96 3.33 -37.75
C ASN A 176 -7.49 3.43 -37.87
N ALA A 177 -8.14 2.29 -37.96
CA ALA A 177 -9.59 2.21 -37.98
C ALA A 177 -10.17 2.55 -36.60
N ARG A 178 -11.47 2.76 -36.55
CA ARG A 178 -12.16 3.03 -35.28
C ARG A 178 -12.01 1.84 -34.32
N PRO A 179 -11.55 2.04 -33.07
CA PRO A 179 -11.45 0.95 -32.11
C PRO A 179 -12.83 0.40 -31.75
N GLN A 180 -12.90 -0.88 -31.43
CA GLN A 180 -14.11 -1.55 -30.95
C GLN A 180 -14.56 -0.99 -29.60
N GLY A 181 -13.59 -0.61 -28.74
CA GLY A 181 -13.84 -0.06 -27.42
C GLY A 181 -12.79 0.96 -27.01
N TYR A 182 -13.23 1.93 -26.24
CA TYR A 182 -12.39 2.91 -25.56
C TYR A 182 -12.86 3.10 -24.13
N GLN A 183 -11.92 3.14 -23.18
CA GLN A 183 -12.18 3.40 -21.76
C GLN A 183 -11.21 4.46 -21.26
N LEU A 184 -11.72 5.42 -20.51
CA LEU A 184 -10.94 6.46 -19.85
C LEU A 184 -11.50 6.66 -18.44
N GLY A 185 -10.64 6.50 -17.44
CA GLY A 185 -10.93 6.85 -16.07
C GLY A 185 -10.40 8.24 -15.74
N PHE A 186 -11.19 9.05 -15.08
CA PHE A 186 -10.80 10.39 -14.64
C PHE A 186 -11.54 10.78 -13.37
N SER A 187 -10.97 11.70 -12.62
CA SER A 187 -11.63 12.31 -11.48
C SER A 187 -12.69 13.30 -11.94
N GLN A 188 -13.85 13.29 -11.28
CA GLN A 188 -14.87 14.34 -11.41
C GLN A 188 -14.73 15.44 -10.35
N ILE A 189 -13.78 15.28 -9.43
CA ILE A 189 -13.52 16.29 -8.40
C ILE A 189 -12.58 17.33 -9.00
N ASP A 190 -13.07 18.54 -9.15
CA ASP A 190 -12.25 19.68 -9.54
C ASP A 190 -11.50 20.21 -8.31
N ASN A 191 -10.21 19.96 -8.27
CA ASN A 191 -9.30 20.49 -7.25
C ASN A 191 -8.63 21.81 -7.67
N GLY A 192 -9.02 22.37 -8.80
CA GLY A 192 -8.43 23.56 -9.39
C GLY A 192 -7.03 23.34 -10.01
N LYS A 193 -6.53 22.10 -10.03
CA LYS A 193 -5.22 21.74 -10.58
C LYS A 193 -5.31 21.06 -11.95
N GLY A 194 -6.52 20.73 -12.40
CA GLY A 194 -6.74 19.98 -13.64
C GLY A 194 -6.17 18.56 -13.60
N ASP A 195 -5.91 18.03 -12.40
CA ASP A 195 -5.28 16.74 -12.18
C ASP A 195 -6.34 15.67 -11.93
N ALA A 196 -6.44 14.71 -12.85
CA ALA A 196 -7.37 13.60 -12.75
C ALA A 196 -7.13 12.65 -11.57
N THR A 197 -6.05 12.87 -10.81
CA THR A 197 -5.61 11.99 -9.72
C THR A 197 -6.22 12.34 -8.36
N ASP A 198 -6.98 13.42 -8.24
CA ASP A 198 -7.51 13.92 -6.95
C ASP A 198 -8.81 13.25 -6.48
N ALA A 199 -9.23 12.16 -7.10
CA ALA A 199 -10.39 11.37 -6.65
C ALA A 199 -10.02 10.37 -5.54
N ALA A 200 -9.09 10.74 -4.67
CA ALA A 200 -8.71 9.88 -3.57
C ALA A 200 -9.78 9.86 -2.47
N ALA A 201 -10.20 8.67 -2.10
CA ALA A 201 -11.01 8.48 -0.90
C ALA A 201 -10.13 8.69 0.34
N LYS A 202 -10.57 9.56 1.25
CA LYS A 202 -9.94 9.77 2.55
C LYS A 202 -10.84 9.17 3.62
N PHE A 203 -10.27 8.31 4.45
CA PHE A 203 -10.96 7.68 5.58
C PHE A 203 -10.22 8.03 6.88
N LYS A 204 -10.98 8.32 7.93
CA LYS A 204 -10.47 8.55 9.29
C LYS A 204 -11.09 7.57 10.25
#